data_cf153d3d3afd13e2db3ac920e2acdb48
#
_entry.id   cf153d3d3afd13e2db3ac920e2acdb48
#
_cell.length_a   1.000
_cell.length_b   1.000
_cell.length_c   1.000
_cell.angle_alpha   90.00
_cell.angle_beta   90.00
_cell.angle_gamma   90.00
#
_symmetry.space_group_name_H-M   'P 1'
#
loop_
_entity.id
_entity.type
_entity.pdbx_description
1 polymer ?
#
loop_
_entity_poly.entity_id
_entity_poly.type
_entity_poly.pdbx_seq_one_letter_code
_entity_poly.pdbx_strand_id
1 'polypeptide(L)'
;MLPALADLIATARVVSLPMHTRFRGVDVREALLLQGPQGWAEFSPFTEYADAEAATWLQAAIDFAWNEQPAPLRDRIPVNATVPAVAAARVPDVLARFDGCRTAKVKVAERGQVLADDVARVRAVREAMGPEGRIRIDANGGWNVDEAEHAIHAMGEFDLEYAEQPCASVPELAELRYRVKHKGIPIAADESVRKADDPLAVARAGAADLLVIKAQPLGGISRALAIVAEAGLPAVISSALDTAIGLSQGAALAAALPELEYDCGLGTASLFADDVAEARPAGGYLSAERVTPDTTALDRLSAPADRRDWWTARLERCHALLAASEV
;
A
#
# COMPACT_ATOMS: atom_id res chain seq x y z
N MET A 1 -14.75 -5.76 20.36
CA MET A 1 -15.22 -4.68 21.28
C MET A 1 -14.43 -3.43 20.99
N LEU A 2 -15.10 -2.31 20.73
CA LEU A 2 -14.47 -1.01 20.46
C LEU A 2 -13.88 -0.46 21.78
N PRO A 3 -12.57 -0.10 21.83
CA PRO A 3 -11.96 0.55 22.99
C PRO A 3 -12.62 1.90 23.29
N ALA A 4 -12.58 2.35 24.54
CA ALA A 4 -13.08 3.69 24.87
C ALA A 4 -12.24 4.76 24.14
N LEU A 5 -12.89 5.81 23.65
CA LEU A 5 -12.21 6.91 22.96
C LEU A 5 -11.08 7.52 23.81
N ALA A 6 -11.30 7.64 25.11
CA ALA A 6 -10.31 8.16 26.05
C ALA A 6 -9.01 7.33 26.07
N ASP A 7 -9.11 6.00 25.94
CA ASP A 7 -7.96 5.10 25.91
C ASP A 7 -7.16 5.28 24.61
N LEU A 8 -7.84 5.49 23.47
CA LEU A 8 -7.19 5.78 22.19
C LEU A 8 -6.45 7.12 22.24
N ILE A 9 -7.11 8.18 22.75
CA ILE A 9 -6.53 9.53 22.85
C ILE A 9 -5.32 9.54 23.79
N ALA A 10 -5.37 8.80 24.91
CA ALA A 10 -4.30 8.78 25.89
C ALA A 10 -2.97 8.26 25.33
N THR A 11 -3.01 7.37 24.34
CA THR A 11 -1.82 6.78 23.71
C THR A 11 -1.47 7.39 22.34
N ALA A 12 -2.35 8.23 21.78
CA ALA A 12 -2.19 8.79 20.44
C ALA A 12 -0.90 9.61 20.29
N ARG A 13 -0.17 9.35 19.20
CA ARG A 13 0.99 10.12 18.76
C ARG A 13 0.82 10.45 17.29
N VAL A 14 0.78 11.74 16.96
CA VAL A 14 0.71 12.19 15.56
C VAL A 14 2.10 12.55 15.10
N VAL A 15 2.52 11.92 14.01
CA VAL A 15 3.85 12.09 13.41
C VAL A 15 3.74 12.64 12.00
N SER A 16 4.82 13.30 11.56
CA SER A 16 4.94 13.95 10.26
C SER A 16 6.29 13.57 9.66
N LEU A 17 6.27 12.69 8.66
CA LEU A 17 7.44 12.07 8.07
C LEU A 17 7.83 12.78 6.77
N PRO A 18 9.03 13.36 6.66
CA PRO A 18 9.49 13.95 5.41
C PRO A 18 9.84 12.87 4.39
N MET A 19 9.57 13.14 3.11
CA MET A 19 9.86 12.22 2.03
C MET A 19 11.09 12.65 1.22
N HIS A 20 11.84 11.69 0.68
CA HIS A 20 12.94 11.95 -0.25
C HIS A 20 12.45 12.47 -1.61
N THR A 21 11.26 12.09 -2.02
CA THR A 21 10.69 12.40 -3.32
C THR A 21 9.18 12.45 -3.17
N ARG A 22 8.55 13.45 -3.81
CA ARG A 22 7.09 13.54 -3.86
C ARG A 22 6.49 12.24 -4.38
N PHE A 23 5.53 11.72 -3.66
CA PHE A 23 4.84 10.48 -4.00
C PHE A 23 3.35 10.64 -3.74
N ARG A 24 2.52 10.30 -4.73
CA ARG A 24 1.07 10.43 -4.62
C ARG A 24 0.60 11.85 -4.23
N GLY A 25 1.33 12.85 -4.71
CA GLY A 25 1.02 14.25 -4.42
C GLY A 25 1.46 14.78 -3.06
N VAL A 26 2.07 13.94 -2.20
CA VAL A 26 2.54 14.37 -0.87
C VAL A 26 4.06 14.42 -0.78
N ASP A 27 4.57 15.42 -0.08
CA ASP A 27 5.99 15.61 0.24
C ASP A 27 6.28 15.28 1.72
N VAL A 28 5.22 15.25 2.54
CA VAL A 28 5.25 14.91 3.95
C VAL A 28 4.07 13.97 4.24
N ARG A 29 4.34 12.84 4.87
CA ARG A 29 3.32 11.87 5.29
C ARG A 29 3.00 12.03 6.75
N GLU A 30 1.73 12.23 7.08
CA GLU A 30 1.25 12.27 8.45
C GLU A 30 0.58 10.94 8.82
N ALA A 31 0.76 10.52 10.08
CA ALA A 31 0.12 9.34 10.64
C ALA A 31 -0.20 9.57 12.12
N LEU A 32 -1.30 8.99 12.60
CA LEU A 32 -1.61 8.88 14.01
C LEU A 32 -1.31 7.45 14.47
N LEU A 33 -0.41 7.32 15.43
CA LEU A 33 -0.03 6.05 16.03
C LEU A 33 -0.77 5.84 17.33
N LEU A 34 -1.22 4.62 17.58
CA LEU A 34 -1.97 4.19 18.78
C LEU A 34 -1.23 3.04 19.45
N GLN A 35 -1.22 3.00 20.76
CA GLN A 35 -0.69 1.89 21.53
C GLN A 35 -1.82 1.17 22.30
N GLY A 36 -2.00 -0.10 22.03
CA GLY A 36 -2.91 -0.98 22.72
C GLY A 36 -2.18 -2.12 23.45
N PRO A 37 -2.92 -3.07 24.05
CA PRO A 37 -2.36 -4.22 24.78
C PRO A 37 -1.45 -5.12 23.93
N GLN A 38 -1.71 -5.20 22.62
CA GLN A 38 -0.91 -6.02 21.69
C GLN A 38 0.29 -5.27 21.08
N GLY A 39 0.42 -3.97 21.33
CA GLY A 39 1.49 -3.12 20.82
C GLY A 39 0.98 -1.93 20.02
N TRP A 40 1.86 -1.40 19.16
CA TRP A 40 1.56 -0.21 18.36
C TRP A 40 0.82 -0.55 17.07
N ALA A 41 -0.03 0.37 16.65
CA ALA A 41 -0.73 0.36 15.37
C ALA A 41 -0.78 1.75 14.75
N GLU A 42 -1.11 1.82 13.48
CA GLU A 42 -1.17 3.05 12.70
C GLU A 42 -2.57 3.33 12.19
N PHE A 43 -3.05 4.56 12.37
CA PHE A 43 -4.23 5.14 11.74
C PHE A 43 -3.78 6.28 10.83
N SER A 44 -3.68 6.02 9.53
CA SER A 44 -3.11 6.98 8.59
C SER A 44 -3.85 7.06 7.24
N PRO A 45 -5.20 7.16 7.24
CA PRO A 45 -5.93 7.43 5.99
C PRO A 45 -5.42 8.74 5.37
N PHE A 46 -5.40 8.81 4.03
CA PHE A 46 -5.03 10.06 3.37
C PHE A 46 -5.99 11.18 3.77
N THR A 47 -5.48 12.40 3.83
CA THR A 47 -6.24 13.55 4.38
C THR A 47 -7.47 13.92 3.53
N GLU A 48 -7.46 13.59 2.25
CA GLU A 48 -8.57 13.79 1.32
C GLU A 48 -9.71 12.76 1.44
N TYR A 49 -9.49 11.65 2.18
CA TYR A 49 -10.53 10.64 2.36
C TYR A 49 -11.59 11.10 3.36
N ALA A 50 -12.86 10.81 3.06
CA ALA A 50 -13.96 11.07 3.98
C ALA A 50 -13.86 10.24 5.26
N ASP A 51 -14.47 10.72 6.35
CA ASP A 51 -14.43 10.04 7.65
C ASP A 51 -15.05 8.63 7.61
N ALA A 52 -16.03 8.36 6.74
CA ALA A 52 -16.60 7.03 6.53
C ALA A 52 -15.56 6.02 5.99
N GLU A 53 -14.75 6.42 5.00
CA GLU A 53 -13.64 5.62 4.50
C GLU A 53 -12.54 5.49 5.56
N ALA A 54 -12.21 6.59 6.24
CA ALA A 54 -11.20 6.63 7.28
C ALA A 54 -11.55 5.76 8.51
N ALA A 55 -12.82 5.61 8.83
CA ALA A 55 -13.27 4.77 9.95
C ALA A 55 -12.85 3.30 9.78
N THR A 56 -12.82 2.78 8.56
CA THR A 56 -12.31 1.42 8.27
C THR A 56 -10.81 1.29 8.60
N TRP A 57 -10.03 2.34 8.35
CA TRP A 57 -8.60 2.37 8.72
C TRP A 57 -8.41 2.42 10.24
N LEU A 58 -9.27 3.16 10.96
CA LEU A 58 -9.26 3.15 12.41
C LEU A 58 -9.62 1.77 12.96
N GLN A 59 -10.61 1.10 12.37
CA GLN A 59 -10.95 -0.27 12.74
C GLN A 59 -9.75 -1.21 12.60
N ALA A 60 -8.97 -1.08 11.51
CA ALA A 60 -7.76 -1.87 11.29
C ALA A 60 -6.67 -1.59 12.33
N ALA A 61 -6.50 -0.31 12.73
CA ALA A 61 -5.55 0.07 13.77
C ALA A 61 -5.96 -0.50 15.13
N ILE A 62 -7.25 -0.40 15.49
CA ILE A 62 -7.79 -0.98 16.72
C ILE A 62 -7.64 -2.50 16.71
N ASP A 63 -8.00 -3.16 15.61
CA ASP A 63 -7.84 -4.62 15.46
C ASP A 63 -6.40 -5.03 15.71
N PHE A 64 -5.42 -4.35 15.10
CA PHE A 64 -4.01 -4.69 15.23
C PHE A 64 -3.46 -4.44 16.64
N ALA A 65 -3.86 -3.35 17.32
CA ALA A 65 -3.33 -3.00 18.63
C ALA A 65 -4.06 -3.67 19.81
N TRP A 66 -5.31 -4.11 19.65
CA TRP A 66 -6.14 -4.66 20.75
C TRP A 66 -6.42 -6.14 20.62
N ASN A 67 -6.38 -6.73 19.43
CA ASN A 67 -6.71 -8.14 19.22
C ASN A 67 -5.47 -8.97 18.87
N GLU A 68 -5.51 -10.25 19.24
CA GLU A 68 -4.55 -11.23 18.75
C GLU A 68 -4.71 -11.39 17.24
N GLN A 69 -3.57 -11.47 16.55
CA GLN A 69 -3.54 -11.63 15.11
C GLN A 69 -3.36 -13.10 14.70
N PRO A 70 -3.77 -13.48 13.49
CA PRO A 70 -3.51 -14.82 12.96
C PRO A 70 -2.03 -15.19 13.06
N ALA A 71 -1.75 -16.45 13.38
CA ALA A 71 -0.38 -16.94 13.51
C ALA A 71 0.38 -16.79 12.19
N PRO A 72 1.64 -16.31 12.21
CA PRO A 72 2.44 -16.17 11.01
C PRO A 72 2.84 -17.55 10.46
N LEU A 73 2.80 -17.72 9.15
CA LEU A 73 3.28 -18.90 8.42
C LEU A 73 4.73 -18.72 7.94
N ARG A 74 5.26 -17.49 8.03
CA ARG A 74 6.63 -17.10 7.65
C ARG A 74 7.10 -15.92 8.48
N ASP A 75 8.41 -15.82 8.66
CA ASP A 75 9.07 -14.76 9.46
C ASP A 75 9.70 -13.66 8.61
N ARG A 76 9.87 -13.90 7.29
CA ARG A 76 10.47 -12.97 6.33
C ARG A 76 9.54 -12.78 5.14
N ILE A 77 9.30 -11.53 4.81
CA ILE A 77 8.39 -11.13 3.74
C ILE A 77 9.21 -10.53 2.59
N PRO A 78 9.20 -11.16 1.40
CA PRO A 78 9.87 -10.58 0.23
C PRO A 78 9.14 -9.31 -0.19
N VAL A 79 9.91 -8.25 -0.52
CA VAL A 79 9.33 -6.95 -0.87
C VAL A 79 9.90 -6.38 -2.14
N ASN A 80 9.08 -5.60 -2.85
CA ASN A 80 9.49 -4.87 -4.04
C ASN A 80 10.00 -3.46 -3.73
N ALA A 81 10.88 -2.97 -4.58
CA ALA A 81 11.19 -1.55 -4.69
C ALA A 81 9.98 -0.79 -5.27
N THR A 82 9.81 0.47 -4.84
CA THR A 82 8.79 1.37 -5.41
C THR A 82 9.48 2.54 -6.11
N VAL A 83 9.24 2.68 -7.40
CA VAL A 83 9.78 3.77 -8.22
C VAL A 83 8.67 4.79 -8.47
N PRO A 84 8.73 5.97 -7.83
CA PRO A 84 7.80 7.09 -8.08
C PRO A 84 7.84 7.56 -9.54
N ALA A 85 6.94 8.46 -9.91
CA ALA A 85 6.88 9.07 -11.24
C ALA A 85 8.03 10.10 -11.46
N VAL A 86 9.27 9.64 -11.29
CA VAL A 86 10.49 10.43 -11.51
C VAL A 86 10.98 10.33 -12.96
N ALA A 87 11.84 11.26 -13.37
CA ALA A 87 12.53 11.15 -14.66
C ALA A 87 13.44 9.90 -14.69
N ALA A 88 13.57 9.28 -15.87
CA ALA A 88 14.34 8.04 -16.07
C ALA A 88 15.75 8.10 -15.48
N ALA A 89 16.46 9.24 -15.61
CA ALA A 89 17.80 9.44 -15.06
C ALA A 89 17.90 9.32 -13.54
N ARG A 90 16.78 9.44 -12.81
CA ARG A 90 16.74 9.32 -11.34
C ARG A 90 16.44 7.90 -10.86
N VAL A 91 16.07 6.99 -11.76
CA VAL A 91 15.71 5.61 -11.42
C VAL A 91 16.81 4.88 -10.66
N PRO A 92 18.11 4.91 -11.05
CA PRO A 92 19.16 4.24 -10.31
C PRO A 92 19.29 4.73 -8.86
N ASP A 93 19.19 6.06 -8.62
CA ASP A 93 19.25 6.65 -7.28
C ASP A 93 18.06 6.21 -6.39
N VAL A 94 16.89 6.00 -6.99
CA VAL A 94 15.72 5.50 -6.29
C VAL A 94 15.90 4.04 -5.92
N LEU A 95 16.28 3.20 -6.89
CA LEU A 95 16.46 1.76 -6.67
C LEU A 95 17.56 1.45 -5.66
N ALA A 96 18.62 2.27 -5.60
CA ALA A 96 19.71 2.10 -4.63
C ALA A 96 19.26 2.18 -3.15
N ARG A 97 18.06 2.68 -2.86
CA ARG A 97 17.48 2.74 -1.50
C ARG A 97 16.77 1.45 -1.08
N PHE A 98 16.61 0.49 -2.00
CA PHE A 98 15.86 -0.74 -1.78
C PHE A 98 16.83 -1.94 -1.82
N ASP A 99 17.54 -2.13 -0.70
CA ASP A 99 18.57 -3.15 -0.59
C ASP A 99 18.05 -4.55 -0.93
N GLY A 100 18.64 -5.19 -1.92
CA GLY A 100 18.39 -6.58 -2.30
C GLY A 100 17.02 -6.85 -2.96
N CYS A 101 16.18 -5.84 -3.20
CA CYS A 101 14.90 -6.03 -3.89
C CYS A 101 15.10 -6.49 -5.33
N ARG A 102 14.41 -7.56 -5.72
CA ARG A 102 14.46 -8.15 -7.06
C ARG A 102 13.26 -7.81 -7.93
N THR A 103 12.27 -7.16 -7.36
CA THR A 103 11.07 -6.68 -8.04
C THR A 103 10.96 -5.19 -7.87
N ALA A 104 10.57 -4.46 -8.91
CA ALA A 104 10.27 -3.03 -8.86
C ALA A 104 8.84 -2.75 -9.35
N LYS A 105 8.08 -2.00 -8.54
CA LYS A 105 6.80 -1.42 -8.93
C LYS A 105 7.01 0.02 -9.39
N VAL A 106 6.67 0.32 -10.63
CA VAL A 106 6.92 1.60 -11.30
C VAL A 106 5.62 2.37 -11.43
N LYS A 107 5.56 3.58 -10.89
CA LYS A 107 4.42 4.47 -11.08
C LYS A 107 4.40 5.02 -12.50
N VAL A 108 3.23 4.90 -13.14
CA VAL A 108 2.93 5.37 -14.51
C VAL A 108 1.64 6.19 -14.51
N ALA A 109 1.27 6.76 -15.63
CA ALA A 109 0.05 7.58 -15.78
C ALA A 109 0.00 8.80 -14.85
N GLU A 110 1.14 9.34 -14.42
CA GLU A 110 1.19 10.50 -13.54
C GLU A 110 0.67 11.74 -14.27
N ARG A 111 -0.21 12.49 -13.59
CA ARG A 111 -0.81 13.71 -14.17
C ARG A 111 0.27 14.69 -14.62
N GLY A 112 0.21 15.11 -15.88
CA GLY A 112 1.16 16.04 -16.49
C GLY A 112 2.39 15.38 -17.12
N GLN A 113 2.49 14.04 -17.08
CA GLN A 113 3.45 13.26 -17.84
C GLN A 113 2.78 12.63 -19.07
N VAL A 114 3.59 12.19 -20.02
CA VAL A 114 3.15 11.50 -21.24
C VAL A 114 3.67 10.08 -21.26
N LEU A 115 3.07 9.22 -22.08
CA LEU A 115 3.46 7.80 -22.17
C LEU A 115 4.97 7.60 -22.45
N ALA A 116 5.59 8.50 -23.20
CA ALA A 116 7.03 8.42 -23.46
C ALA A 116 7.87 8.54 -22.17
N ASP A 117 7.42 9.31 -21.18
CA ASP A 117 8.09 9.43 -19.87
C ASP A 117 8.00 8.11 -19.11
N ASP A 118 6.82 7.46 -19.14
CA ASP A 118 6.57 6.17 -18.49
C ASP A 118 7.42 5.07 -19.13
N VAL A 119 7.42 4.98 -20.46
CA VAL A 119 8.26 4.02 -21.20
C VAL A 119 9.73 4.22 -20.90
N ALA A 120 10.21 5.46 -20.88
CA ALA A 120 11.60 5.77 -20.54
C ALA A 120 11.97 5.36 -19.10
N ARG A 121 11.04 5.56 -18.15
CA ARG A 121 11.20 5.16 -16.75
C ARG A 121 11.25 3.65 -16.59
N VAL A 122 10.32 2.91 -17.21
CA VAL A 122 10.29 1.44 -17.17
C VAL A 122 11.55 0.84 -17.83
N ARG A 123 12.00 1.42 -18.95
CA ARG A 123 13.28 1.04 -19.59
C ARG A 123 14.46 1.22 -18.63
N ALA A 124 14.55 2.37 -17.96
CA ALA A 124 15.63 2.63 -17.00
C ALA A 124 15.60 1.65 -15.80
N VAL A 125 14.41 1.22 -15.37
CA VAL A 125 14.26 0.17 -14.35
C VAL A 125 14.77 -1.16 -14.88
N ARG A 126 14.42 -1.56 -16.11
CA ARG A 126 14.90 -2.81 -16.72
C ARG A 126 16.42 -2.81 -16.89
N GLU A 127 16.99 -1.69 -17.33
CA GLU A 127 18.45 -1.53 -17.44
C GLU A 127 19.15 -1.66 -16.08
N ALA A 128 18.60 -1.04 -15.04
CA ALA A 128 19.18 -1.06 -13.70
C ALA A 128 19.05 -2.41 -12.99
N MET A 129 17.93 -3.11 -13.18
CA MET A 129 17.65 -4.41 -12.51
C MET A 129 18.18 -5.61 -13.30
N GLY A 130 18.50 -5.42 -14.57
CA GLY A 130 18.93 -6.51 -15.47
C GLY A 130 17.77 -7.44 -15.89
N PRO A 131 18.04 -8.50 -16.65
CA PRO A 131 17.02 -9.37 -17.25
C PRO A 131 16.23 -10.18 -16.21
N GLU A 132 16.83 -10.51 -15.07
CA GLU A 132 16.19 -11.30 -14.00
C GLU A 132 15.29 -10.48 -13.06
N GLY A 133 15.35 -9.14 -13.16
CA GLY A 133 14.52 -8.25 -12.36
C GLY A 133 13.06 -8.33 -12.79
N ARG A 134 12.13 -8.42 -11.84
CA ARG A 134 10.68 -8.38 -12.10
C ARG A 134 10.20 -6.94 -12.09
N ILE A 135 9.36 -6.58 -13.04
CA ILE A 135 8.85 -5.21 -13.19
C ILE A 135 7.32 -5.24 -13.18
N ARG A 136 6.73 -4.36 -12.41
CA ARG A 136 5.29 -4.08 -12.35
C ARG A 136 5.05 -2.62 -12.66
N ILE A 137 3.97 -2.31 -13.32
CA ILE A 137 3.51 -0.94 -13.50
C ILE A 137 2.25 -0.70 -12.67
N ASP A 138 2.09 0.52 -12.16
CA ASP A 138 0.92 0.92 -11.37
C ASP A 138 0.44 2.28 -11.84
N ALA A 139 -0.74 2.28 -12.47
CA ALA A 139 -1.36 3.46 -13.07
C ALA A 139 -2.38 4.15 -12.15
N ASN A 140 -2.73 3.56 -11.01
CA ASN A 140 -3.74 4.08 -10.06
C ASN A 140 -5.06 4.52 -10.72
N GLY A 141 -5.50 3.81 -11.76
CA GLY A 141 -6.72 4.11 -12.52
C GLY A 141 -6.60 5.33 -13.46
N GLY A 142 -5.38 5.71 -13.81
CA GLY A 142 -5.10 6.95 -14.54
C GLY A 142 -5.39 6.90 -16.04
N TRP A 143 -5.65 5.72 -16.62
CA TRP A 143 -5.94 5.54 -18.04
C TRP A 143 -7.39 5.14 -18.29
N ASN A 144 -7.93 5.51 -19.46
CA ASN A 144 -9.06 4.82 -20.05
C ASN A 144 -8.61 3.52 -20.74
N VAL A 145 -9.55 2.70 -21.23
CA VAL A 145 -9.24 1.38 -21.81
C VAL A 145 -8.28 1.46 -23.00
N ASP A 146 -8.47 2.42 -23.89
CA ASP A 146 -7.64 2.57 -25.10
C ASP A 146 -6.23 3.04 -24.76
N GLU A 147 -6.10 3.97 -23.83
CA GLU A 147 -4.81 4.44 -23.29
C GLU A 147 -4.06 3.31 -22.58
N ALA A 148 -4.75 2.54 -21.74
CA ALA A 148 -4.20 1.42 -21.01
C ALA A 148 -3.69 0.31 -21.95
N GLU A 149 -4.49 -0.06 -22.96
CA GLU A 149 -4.10 -1.02 -23.98
C GLU A 149 -2.85 -0.57 -24.73
N HIS A 150 -2.81 0.71 -25.15
CA HIS A 150 -1.66 1.28 -25.83
C HIS A 150 -0.41 1.32 -24.94
N ALA A 151 -0.56 1.71 -23.67
CA ALA A 151 0.54 1.76 -22.70
C ALA A 151 1.11 0.37 -22.39
N ILE A 152 0.24 -0.62 -22.13
CA ILE A 152 0.65 -2.02 -21.91
C ILE A 152 1.36 -2.58 -23.14
N HIS A 153 0.87 -2.24 -24.34
CA HIS A 153 1.53 -2.64 -25.58
C HIS A 153 2.95 -2.04 -25.71
N ALA A 154 3.09 -0.74 -25.42
CA ALA A 154 4.37 -0.04 -25.51
C ALA A 154 5.40 -0.52 -24.47
N MET A 155 4.94 -0.95 -23.28
CA MET A 155 5.80 -1.39 -22.19
C MET A 155 5.94 -2.92 -22.11
N GLY A 156 5.20 -3.68 -22.92
CA GLY A 156 5.24 -5.15 -22.92
C GLY A 156 6.62 -5.74 -23.32
N GLU A 157 7.46 -4.99 -24.03
CA GLU A 157 8.83 -5.40 -24.34
C GLU A 157 9.74 -5.52 -23.09
N PHE A 158 9.34 -4.93 -21.97
CA PHE A 158 10.12 -4.94 -20.72
C PHE A 158 9.74 -6.09 -19.78
N ASP A 159 9.04 -7.11 -20.26
CA ASP A 159 8.66 -8.30 -19.48
C ASP A 159 7.99 -7.96 -18.16
N LEU A 160 6.79 -7.38 -18.25
CA LEU A 160 6.01 -6.96 -17.09
C LEU A 160 5.41 -8.16 -16.35
N GLU A 161 5.63 -8.23 -15.03
CA GLU A 161 5.02 -9.24 -14.17
C GLU A 161 3.50 -9.05 -14.06
N TYR A 162 3.05 -7.79 -13.96
CA TYR A 162 1.64 -7.39 -14.08
C TYR A 162 1.45 -5.88 -14.28
N ALA A 163 0.24 -5.46 -14.66
CA ALA A 163 -0.20 -4.07 -14.67
C ALA A 163 -1.26 -3.85 -13.56
N GLU A 164 -0.94 -2.97 -12.57
CA GLU A 164 -1.80 -2.66 -11.43
C GLU A 164 -2.73 -1.50 -11.76
N GLN A 165 -4.03 -1.72 -11.52
CA GLN A 165 -5.13 -0.75 -11.66
C GLN A 165 -4.94 0.18 -12.88
N PRO A 166 -4.87 -0.34 -14.09
CA PRO A 166 -4.67 0.49 -15.28
C PRO A 166 -5.86 1.43 -15.54
N CYS A 167 -7.10 0.98 -15.28
CA CYS A 167 -8.33 1.76 -15.46
C CYS A 167 -9.07 1.97 -14.13
N ALA A 168 -9.96 2.97 -14.09
CA ALA A 168 -10.61 3.40 -12.86
C ALA A 168 -11.75 2.47 -12.39
N SER A 169 -12.50 1.85 -13.31
CA SER A 169 -13.70 1.08 -12.99
C SER A 169 -13.55 -0.41 -13.27
N VAL A 170 -14.34 -1.23 -12.56
CA VAL A 170 -14.38 -2.69 -12.76
C VAL A 170 -14.78 -3.08 -14.20
N PRO A 171 -15.78 -2.46 -14.84
CA PRO A 171 -16.09 -2.74 -16.25
C PRO A 171 -14.93 -2.45 -17.20
N GLU A 172 -14.21 -1.33 -17.01
CA GLU A 172 -13.05 -0.99 -17.84
C GLU A 172 -11.90 -1.98 -17.64
N LEU A 173 -11.64 -2.42 -16.38
CA LEU A 173 -10.64 -3.46 -16.11
C LEU A 173 -11.00 -4.78 -16.80
N ALA A 174 -12.28 -5.19 -16.76
CA ALA A 174 -12.73 -6.41 -17.43
C ALA A 174 -12.55 -6.33 -18.95
N GLU A 175 -12.90 -5.20 -19.55
CA GLU A 175 -12.72 -4.96 -20.98
C GLU A 175 -11.24 -4.94 -21.36
N LEU A 176 -10.40 -4.21 -20.61
CA LEU A 176 -8.96 -4.16 -20.85
C LEU A 176 -8.33 -5.55 -20.73
N ARG A 177 -8.64 -6.29 -19.66
CA ARG A 177 -8.14 -7.65 -19.45
C ARG A 177 -8.45 -8.56 -20.63
N TYR A 178 -9.67 -8.47 -21.19
CA TYR A 178 -10.05 -9.21 -22.39
C TYR A 178 -9.19 -8.80 -23.60
N ARG A 179 -8.96 -7.49 -23.83
CA ARG A 179 -8.18 -6.98 -24.97
C ARG A 179 -6.70 -7.38 -24.91
N VAL A 180 -6.08 -7.31 -23.71
CA VAL A 180 -4.65 -7.57 -23.54
C VAL A 180 -4.33 -9.03 -23.22
N LYS A 181 -5.31 -9.92 -23.12
CA LYS A 181 -5.16 -11.32 -22.78
C LYS A 181 -4.06 -12.03 -23.60
N HIS A 182 -3.93 -11.67 -24.88
CA HIS A 182 -2.96 -12.26 -25.80
C HIS A 182 -1.50 -11.86 -25.49
N LYS A 183 -1.29 -10.86 -24.64
CA LYS A 183 0.04 -10.39 -24.22
C LYS A 183 0.63 -11.20 -23.07
N GLY A 184 -0.20 -11.95 -22.35
CA GLY A 184 0.23 -12.70 -21.17
C GLY A 184 0.61 -11.81 -19.98
N ILE A 185 0.22 -10.51 -19.99
CA ILE A 185 0.46 -9.58 -18.87
C ILE A 185 -0.78 -9.58 -17.98
N PRO A 186 -0.69 -10.07 -16.73
CA PRO A 186 -1.80 -10.09 -15.79
C PRO A 186 -2.27 -8.68 -15.40
N ILE A 187 -3.55 -8.54 -15.08
CA ILE A 187 -4.14 -7.31 -14.54
C ILE A 187 -4.34 -7.48 -13.04
N ALA A 188 -3.78 -6.55 -12.25
CA ALA A 188 -3.97 -6.49 -10.80
C ALA A 188 -4.95 -5.37 -10.42
N ALA A 189 -5.84 -5.65 -9.45
CA ALA A 189 -6.80 -4.67 -8.94
C ALA A 189 -6.42 -4.18 -7.53
N ASP A 190 -6.27 -2.86 -7.34
CA ASP A 190 -6.02 -2.18 -6.05
C ASP A 190 -7.23 -1.33 -5.62
N GLU A 191 -7.45 -0.18 -6.25
CA GLU A 191 -8.53 0.74 -5.91
C GLU A 191 -9.91 0.08 -6.02
N SER A 192 -10.09 -0.77 -7.01
CA SER A 192 -11.34 -1.52 -7.24
C SER A 192 -11.63 -2.58 -6.17
N VAL A 193 -10.69 -2.86 -5.27
CA VAL A 193 -10.87 -3.72 -4.09
C VAL A 193 -11.05 -2.86 -2.83
N ARG A 194 -10.06 -2.01 -2.52
CA ARG A 194 -10.00 -1.31 -1.24
C ARG A 194 -10.92 -0.11 -1.08
N LYS A 195 -11.42 0.45 -2.20
CA LYS A 195 -12.38 1.57 -2.23
C LYS A 195 -13.78 1.17 -2.63
N ALA A 196 -13.98 -0.09 -2.96
CA ALA A 196 -15.28 -0.58 -3.39
C ALA A 196 -16.19 -0.84 -2.18
N ASP A 197 -17.48 -0.55 -2.33
CA ASP A 197 -18.51 -0.99 -1.38
C ASP A 197 -18.55 -2.53 -1.31
N ASP A 198 -18.13 -3.19 -2.38
CA ASP A 198 -18.04 -4.62 -2.52
C ASP A 198 -16.65 -5.04 -3.07
N PRO A 199 -15.70 -5.40 -2.19
CA PRO A 199 -14.35 -5.81 -2.57
C PRO A 199 -14.28 -7.02 -3.52
N LEU A 200 -15.33 -7.84 -3.55
CA LEU A 200 -15.41 -9.05 -4.38
C LEU A 200 -15.98 -8.81 -5.79
N ALA A 201 -16.46 -7.59 -6.08
CA ALA A 201 -17.02 -7.24 -7.38
C ALA A 201 -16.02 -7.50 -8.52
N VAL A 202 -14.74 -7.23 -8.30
CA VAL A 202 -13.64 -7.47 -9.25
C VAL A 202 -13.53 -8.95 -9.62
N ALA A 203 -13.51 -9.83 -8.61
CA ALA A 203 -13.39 -11.28 -8.82
C ALA A 203 -14.64 -11.84 -9.53
N ARG A 204 -15.84 -11.43 -9.09
CA ARG A 204 -17.11 -11.87 -9.74
C ARG A 204 -17.24 -11.40 -11.18
N ALA A 205 -16.72 -10.23 -11.51
CA ALA A 205 -16.70 -9.72 -12.87
C ALA A 205 -15.58 -10.32 -13.75
N GLY A 206 -14.67 -11.11 -13.19
CA GLY A 206 -13.48 -11.58 -13.89
C GLY A 206 -12.60 -10.42 -14.41
N ALA A 207 -12.55 -9.31 -13.67
CA ALA A 207 -11.92 -8.08 -14.09
C ALA A 207 -10.42 -8.00 -13.78
N ALA A 208 -9.87 -8.93 -12.99
CA ALA A 208 -8.47 -9.00 -12.65
C ALA A 208 -7.98 -10.46 -12.58
N ASP A 209 -6.66 -10.64 -12.65
CA ASP A 209 -5.96 -11.90 -12.49
C ASP A 209 -5.43 -12.09 -11.06
N LEU A 210 -5.19 -10.98 -10.35
CA LEU A 210 -4.74 -10.96 -8.95
C LEU A 210 -5.23 -9.70 -8.24
N LEU A 211 -5.19 -9.73 -6.90
CA LEU A 211 -5.65 -8.64 -6.04
C LEU A 211 -4.47 -7.99 -5.31
N VAL A 212 -4.48 -6.67 -5.22
CA VAL A 212 -3.60 -5.90 -4.33
C VAL A 212 -4.36 -5.64 -3.02
N ILE A 213 -3.83 -6.17 -1.94
CA ILE A 213 -4.50 -6.22 -0.63
C ILE A 213 -3.73 -5.36 0.38
N LYS A 214 -4.45 -4.52 1.11
CA LYS A 214 -3.90 -3.63 2.13
C LYS A 214 -4.71 -3.77 3.41
N ALA A 215 -4.05 -4.01 4.55
CA ALA A 215 -4.72 -4.27 5.82
C ALA A 215 -5.56 -3.07 6.30
N GLN A 216 -4.99 -1.86 6.25
CA GLN A 216 -5.65 -0.67 6.81
C GLN A 216 -6.97 -0.33 6.09
N PRO A 217 -7.02 -0.13 4.75
CA PRO A 217 -8.27 0.21 4.08
C PRO A 217 -9.33 -0.90 4.11
N LEU A 218 -8.93 -2.14 4.33
CA LEU A 218 -9.86 -3.28 4.41
C LEU A 218 -10.36 -3.58 5.84
N GLY A 219 -9.92 -2.82 6.85
CA GLY A 219 -10.42 -2.94 8.21
C GLY A 219 -9.74 -4.01 9.07
N GLY A 220 -8.53 -4.45 8.69
CA GLY A 220 -7.71 -5.36 9.49
C GLY A 220 -7.31 -6.65 8.78
N ILE A 221 -6.43 -7.41 9.43
CA ILE A 221 -5.79 -8.60 8.85
C ILE A 221 -6.81 -9.71 8.58
N SER A 222 -7.64 -10.06 9.57
CA SER A 222 -8.61 -11.16 9.45
C SER A 222 -9.61 -10.90 8.33
N ARG A 223 -10.07 -9.64 8.18
CA ARG A 223 -11.01 -9.26 7.12
C ARG A 223 -10.34 -9.32 5.75
N ALA A 224 -9.09 -8.85 5.64
CA ALA A 224 -8.33 -8.92 4.40
C ALA A 224 -8.11 -10.38 3.96
N LEU A 225 -7.75 -11.29 4.88
CA LEU A 225 -7.62 -12.72 4.61
C LEU A 225 -8.94 -13.37 4.15
N ALA A 226 -10.06 -12.99 4.76
CA ALA A 226 -11.37 -13.48 4.36
C ALA A 226 -11.72 -13.05 2.92
N ILE A 227 -11.44 -11.79 2.56
CA ILE A 227 -11.66 -11.29 1.19
C ILE A 227 -10.82 -12.08 0.18
N VAL A 228 -9.53 -12.31 0.47
CA VAL A 228 -8.66 -13.11 -0.41
C VAL A 228 -9.17 -14.52 -0.59
N ALA A 229 -9.54 -15.18 0.51
CA ALA A 229 -10.07 -16.54 0.48
C ALA A 229 -11.37 -16.66 -0.33
N GLU A 230 -12.28 -15.69 -0.19
CA GLU A 230 -13.56 -15.68 -0.91
C GLU A 230 -13.39 -15.31 -2.39
N ALA A 231 -12.47 -14.42 -2.71
CA ALA A 231 -12.18 -14.02 -4.09
C ALA A 231 -11.56 -15.16 -4.91
N GLY A 232 -10.79 -16.06 -4.28
CA GLY A 232 -10.15 -17.19 -4.94
C GLY A 232 -9.10 -16.77 -6.00
N LEU A 233 -8.55 -15.56 -5.89
CA LEU A 233 -7.50 -15.02 -6.75
C LEU A 233 -6.20 -14.90 -5.98
N PRO A 234 -5.03 -15.02 -6.66
CA PRO A 234 -3.74 -14.69 -6.06
C PRO A 234 -3.75 -13.27 -5.49
N ALA A 235 -3.02 -13.05 -4.38
CA ALA A 235 -2.95 -11.76 -3.74
C ALA A 235 -1.50 -11.30 -3.56
N VAL A 236 -1.28 -9.99 -3.74
CA VAL A 236 -0.05 -9.31 -3.36
C VAL A 236 -0.36 -8.32 -2.24
N ILE A 237 0.36 -8.43 -1.12
CA ILE A 237 0.16 -7.49 -0.01
C ILE A 237 0.92 -6.20 -0.31
N SER A 238 0.28 -5.08 -0.03
CA SER A 238 0.83 -3.75 -0.28
C SER A 238 0.54 -2.81 0.88
N SER A 239 1.13 -1.61 0.83
CA SER A 239 0.96 -0.53 1.79
C SER A 239 0.34 0.71 1.13
N ALA A 240 -0.08 1.64 1.95
CA ALA A 240 -0.59 2.95 1.52
C ALA A 240 0.36 4.08 1.94
N LEU A 241 1.67 3.87 1.76
CA LEU A 241 2.70 4.80 2.22
C LEU A 241 2.71 4.89 3.76
N ASP A 242 2.72 3.72 4.38
CA ASP A 242 2.63 3.55 5.82
C ASP A 242 3.99 3.80 6.49
N THR A 243 3.99 4.23 7.76
CA THR A 243 5.21 4.26 8.59
C THR A 243 5.69 2.85 8.90
N ALA A 244 6.84 2.71 9.54
CA ALA A 244 7.33 1.42 10.03
C ALA A 244 6.27 0.62 10.82
N ILE A 245 5.39 1.32 11.56
CA ILE A 245 4.32 0.69 12.34
C ILE A 245 3.24 0.09 11.43
N GLY A 246 2.75 0.85 10.45
CA GLY A 246 1.76 0.34 9.49
C GLY A 246 2.33 -0.73 8.57
N LEU A 247 3.62 -0.62 8.18
CA LEU A 247 4.31 -1.66 7.43
C LEU A 247 4.39 -2.97 8.21
N SER A 248 4.57 -2.94 9.54
CA SER A 248 4.56 -4.17 10.36
C SER A 248 3.19 -4.86 10.35
N GLN A 249 2.07 -4.11 10.27
CA GLN A 249 0.74 -4.67 10.07
C GLN A 249 0.60 -5.33 8.69
N GLY A 250 1.11 -4.67 7.64
CA GLY A 250 1.16 -5.26 6.30
C GLY A 250 2.02 -6.52 6.24
N ALA A 251 3.16 -6.52 6.91
CA ALA A 251 4.04 -7.68 7.03
C ALA A 251 3.37 -8.84 7.79
N ALA A 252 2.63 -8.55 8.87
CA ALA A 252 1.87 -9.55 9.60
C ALA A 252 0.74 -10.16 8.73
N LEU A 253 0.05 -9.36 7.92
CA LEU A 253 -0.92 -9.86 6.93
C LEU A 253 -0.24 -10.78 5.90
N ALA A 254 0.90 -10.38 5.33
CA ALA A 254 1.65 -11.20 4.38
C ALA A 254 2.18 -12.50 5.02
N ALA A 255 2.55 -12.44 6.31
CA ALA A 255 3.00 -13.60 7.05
C ALA A 255 1.87 -14.62 7.28
N ALA A 256 0.64 -14.17 7.47
CA ALA A 256 -0.53 -15.02 7.70
C ALA A 256 -1.19 -15.54 6.42
N LEU A 257 -0.86 -14.96 5.24
CA LEU A 257 -1.43 -15.40 3.97
C LEU A 257 -0.92 -16.81 3.61
N PRO A 258 -1.80 -17.79 3.30
CA PRO A 258 -1.37 -19.16 2.99
C PRO A 258 -0.38 -19.23 1.81
N GLU A 259 -0.71 -18.59 0.72
CA GLU A 259 0.12 -18.50 -0.49
C GLU A 259 0.62 -17.07 -0.69
N LEU A 260 1.93 -16.90 -0.90
CA LEU A 260 2.59 -15.61 -1.13
C LEU A 260 3.48 -15.73 -2.35
N GLU A 261 2.87 -15.61 -3.53
CA GLU A 261 3.55 -15.81 -4.81
C GLU A 261 4.35 -14.58 -5.26
N TYR A 262 3.92 -13.39 -4.83
CA TYR A 262 4.47 -12.11 -5.27
C TYR A 262 5.25 -11.41 -4.16
N ASP A 263 6.34 -10.72 -4.52
CA ASP A 263 7.01 -9.81 -3.59
C ASP A 263 6.03 -8.68 -3.19
N CYS A 264 5.96 -8.37 -1.90
CA CYS A 264 4.98 -7.45 -1.34
C CYS A 264 5.34 -5.98 -1.57
N GLY A 265 4.34 -5.13 -1.80
CA GLY A 265 4.49 -3.67 -1.92
C GLY A 265 4.69 -2.97 -0.56
N LEU A 266 5.58 -3.52 0.28
CA LEU A 266 5.85 -3.06 1.65
C LEU A 266 7.21 -2.36 1.80
N GLY A 267 7.94 -2.14 0.72
CA GLY A 267 9.24 -1.46 0.76
C GLY A 267 9.18 0.06 0.88
N THR A 268 8.01 0.66 1.10
CA THR A 268 7.79 2.12 1.02
C THR A 268 8.48 2.95 2.08
N ALA A 269 8.99 2.35 3.19
CA ALA A 269 9.85 3.04 4.16
C ALA A 269 11.08 3.67 3.51
N SER A 270 11.61 3.09 2.43
CA SER A 270 12.74 3.63 1.67
C SER A 270 12.42 4.93 0.92
N LEU A 271 11.16 5.36 0.87
CA LEU A 271 10.75 6.65 0.31
C LEU A 271 10.80 7.78 1.34
N PHE A 272 10.83 7.46 2.64
CA PHE A 272 10.94 8.44 3.71
C PHE A 272 12.39 8.84 3.96
N ALA A 273 12.60 10.11 4.26
CA ALA A 273 13.90 10.60 4.72
C ALA A 273 14.17 10.18 6.17
N ASP A 274 13.11 10.06 6.98
CA ASP A 274 13.15 9.65 8.38
C ASP A 274 11.85 8.90 8.73
N ASP A 275 11.90 7.98 9.72
CA ASP A 275 10.75 7.20 10.17
C ASP A 275 10.80 7.01 11.70
N VAL A 276 9.71 6.53 12.28
CA VAL A 276 9.57 6.29 13.72
C VAL A 276 10.32 5.04 14.19
N ALA A 277 10.70 4.15 13.28
CA ALA A 277 11.52 2.97 13.51
C ALA A 277 12.16 2.50 12.20
N GLU A 278 13.10 1.57 12.28
CA GLU A 278 13.68 0.95 11.08
C GLU A 278 12.70 -0.05 10.46
N ALA A 279 12.36 0.13 9.19
CA ALA A 279 11.54 -0.78 8.40
C ALA A 279 11.95 -0.79 6.92
N ARG A 280 13.21 -0.44 6.63
CA ARG A 280 13.73 -0.55 5.27
C ARG A 280 14.02 -2.01 4.93
N PRO A 281 13.83 -2.41 3.67
CA PRO A 281 14.21 -3.75 3.23
C PRO A 281 15.69 -4.06 3.52
N ALA A 282 15.94 -5.25 4.02
CA ALA A 282 17.29 -5.78 4.18
C ALA A 282 17.43 -7.06 3.36
N GLY A 283 18.29 -7.04 2.35
CA GLY A 283 18.43 -8.15 1.41
C GLY A 283 17.14 -8.49 0.64
N GLY A 284 16.25 -7.52 0.41
CA GLY A 284 14.97 -7.70 -0.27
C GLY A 284 13.82 -8.19 0.61
N TYR A 285 13.98 -8.17 1.94
CA TYR A 285 12.96 -8.68 2.88
C TYR A 285 12.66 -7.68 4.00
N LEU A 286 11.45 -7.80 4.56
CA LEU A 286 11.07 -7.27 5.86
C LEU A 286 10.85 -8.42 6.86
N SER A 287 11.03 -8.13 8.16
CA SER A 287 10.59 -9.00 9.23
C SER A 287 9.06 -8.97 9.37
N ALA A 288 8.47 -10.12 9.72
CA ALA A 288 7.05 -10.20 10.09
C ALA A 288 6.79 -9.82 11.55
N GLU A 289 7.82 -9.49 12.32
CA GLU A 289 7.69 -9.10 13.71
C GLU A 289 7.03 -7.73 13.87
N ARG A 290 6.33 -7.53 14.99
CA ARG A 290 5.78 -6.22 15.35
C ARG A 290 6.90 -5.21 15.59
N VAL A 291 6.70 -4.02 15.07
CA VAL A 291 7.62 -2.90 15.26
C VAL A 291 7.16 -2.03 16.43
N THR A 292 8.13 -1.62 17.26
CA THR A 292 7.92 -0.63 18.32
C THR A 292 8.65 0.65 17.90
N PRO A 293 7.97 1.82 17.95
CA PRO A 293 8.61 3.07 17.57
C PRO A 293 9.68 3.48 18.59
N ASP A 294 10.73 4.12 18.11
CA ASP A 294 11.73 4.79 18.94
C ASP A 294 11.15 6.07 19.55
N THR A 295 11.25 6.22 20.87
CA THR A 295 10.67 7.38 21.58
C THR A 295 11.29 8.70 21.16
N THR A 296 12.59 8.71 20.87
CA THR A 296 13.30 9.92 20.39
C THR A 296 12.83 10.29 18.99
N ALA A 297 12.57 9.28 18.13
CA ALA A 297 12.02 9.51 16.79
C ALA A 297 10.57 10.02 16.86
N LEU A 298 9.74 9.48 17.75
CA LEU A 298 8.36 9.99 17.97
C LEU A 298 8.36 11.48 18.36
N ASP A 299 9.26 11.88 19.26
CA ASP A 299 9.36 13.29 19.67
C ASP A 299 9.88 14.17 18.53
N ARG A 300 10.92 13.73 17.83
CA ARG A 300 11.53 14.47 16.71
C ARG A 300 10.57 14.64 15.52
N LEU A 301 9.78 13.61 15.22
CA LEU A 301 8.82 13.60 14.12
C LEU A 301 7.40 14.02 14.53
N SER A 302 7.22 14.52 15.76
CA SER A 302 5.91 14.97 16.23
C SER A 302 5.35 16.05 15.30
N ALA A 303 4.12 15.85 14.84
CA ALA A 303 3.44 16.79 13.96
C ALA A 303 3.21 18.15 14.66
N PRO A 304 3.09 19.27 13.92
CA PRO A 304 2.68 20.56 14.47
C PRO A 304 1.38 20.50 15.27
N ALA A 305 1.17 21.42 16.21
CA ALA A 305 0.04 21.40 17.15
C ALA A 305 -1.32 21.37 16.42
N ASP A 306 -1.49 22.24 15.43
CA ASP A 306 -2.71 22.30 14.61
C ASP A 306 -2.98 20.99 13.85
N ARG A 307 -1.95 20.27 13.44
CA ARG A 307 -2.09 18.98 12.79
C ARG A 307 -2.44 17.87 13.80
N ARG A 308 -1.86 17.92 15.00
CA ARG A 308 -2.24 16.99 16.08
C ARG A 308 -3.71 17.17 16.45
N ASP A 309 -4.18 18.40 16.60
CA ASP A 309 -5.59 18.71 16.92
C ASP A 309 -6.52 18.20 15.81
N TRP A 310 -6.14 18.40 14.55
CA TRP A 310 -6.89 17.92 13.39
C TRP A 310 -7.03 16.39 13.37
N TRP A 311 -5.92 15.69 13.63
CA TRP A 311 -5.92 14.22 13.65
C TRP A 311 -6.70 13.67 14.84
N THR A 312 -6.62 14.31 16.01
CA THR A 312 -7.41 13.94 17.19
C THR A 312 -8.90 14.10 16.90
N ALA A 313 -9.33 15.23 16.36
CA ALA A 313 -10.71 15.44 15.97
C ALA A 313 -11.19 14.43 14.91
N ARG A 314 -10.31 14.03 13.97
CA ARG A 314 -10.62 12.98 12.99
C ARG A 314 -10.77 11.61 13.64
N LEU A 315 -9.89 11.26 14.59
CA LEU A 315 -10.00 10.05 15.39
C LEU A 315 -11.37 9.98 16.10
N GLU A 316 -11.78 11.07 16.74
CA GLU A 316 -13.08 11.18 17.44
C GLU A 316 -14.26 10.92 16.50
N ARG A 317 -14.27 11.56 15.33
CA ARG A 317 -15.34 11.36 14.33
C ARG A 317 -15.38 9.94 13.78
N CYS A 318 -14.22 9.37 13.45
CA CYS A 318 -14.13 7.99 12.98
C CYS A 318 -14.55 6.99 14.06
N HIS A 319 -14.17 7.22 15.33
CA HIS A 319 -14.59 6.38 16.45
C HIS A 319 -16.12 6.42 16.64
N ALA A 320 -16.74 7.60 16.54
CA ALA A 320 -18.20 7.73 16.62
C ALA A 320 -18.92 6.95 15.50
N LEU A 321 -18.36 6.93 14.28
CA LEU A 321 -18.90 6.12 13.18
C LEU A 321 -18.80 4.62 13.46
N LEU A 322 -17.68 4.14 14.01
CA LEU A 322 -17.53 2.73 14.39
C LEU A 322 -18.49 2.35 15.51
N ALA A 323 -18.65 3.20 16.53
CA ALA A 323 -19.59 2.96 17.63
C ALA A 323 -21.05 2.87 17.14
N ALA A 324 -21.43 3.67 16.16
CA ALA A 324 -22.77 3.61 15.55
C ALA A 324 -23.01 2.36 14.70
N SER A 325 -21.96 1.70 14.23
CA SER A 325 -22.05 0.47 13.42
C SER A 325 -22.13 -0.81 14.26
N GLU A 326 -21.81 -0.76 15.57
CA GLU A 326 -21.92 -1.89 16.50
C GLU A 326 -23.34 -2.01 17.12
N VAL A 327 -24.25 -1.03 16.92
CA VAL A 327 -25.64 -1.00 17.39
C VAL A 327 -26.58 -1.51 16.30
#